data_24a9b38ca54a857ad71b68e69a1908e7
#
_entry.id   24a9b38ca54a857ad71b68e69a1908e7
#
_cell.length_a   1.000
_cell.length_b   1.000
_cell.length_c   1.000
_cell.angle_alpha   90.00
_cell.angle_beta   90.00
_cell.angle_gamma   90.00
#
_symmetry.space_group_name_H-M   'P 1'
#
loop_
_entity.id
_entity.type
_entity.pdbx_description
1 polymer ?
#
loop_
_entity_poly.entity_id
_entity_poly.type
_entity_poly.pdbx_seq_one_letter_code
_entity_poly.pdbx_strand_id
1 'polypeptide(L)'
;MPLLLIADDSMFQRFQAAKVAKEAGFDVIEAKDGQECLRQAREHGPKAVLLDLNMPDPGGLAVMEILSKELPHIAVIVVTADIQESTRNRCLELGAVCFLNKPVDAASLREALEPFDR
;
A
#
# COMPACT_ATOMS: atom_id res chain seq x y z
N MET A 1 3.40 6.67 16.99
CA MET A 1 2.33 6.54 16.00
C MET A 1 2.77 5.53 14.95
N PRO A 2 1.88 4.66 14.47
CA PRO A 2 2.28 3.68 13.46
C PRO A 2 2.69 4.36 12.17
N LEU A 3 3.62 3.74 11.46
CA LEU A 3 4.16 4.26 10.21
C LEU A 3 3.48 3.56 9.03
N LEU A 4 2.96 4.34 8.11
CA LEU A 4 2.38 3.87 6.85
C LEU A 4 3.25 4.32 5.69
N LEU A 5 3.59 3.39 4.82
CA LEU A 5 4.25 3.70 3.55
C LEU A 5 3.19 3.73 2.45
N ILE A 6 3.11 4.84 1.73
CA ILE A 6 2.18 4.98 0.60
C ILE A 6 2.98 4.95 -0.69
N ALA A 7 2.76 3.92 -1.49
CA ALA A 7 3.43 3.73 -2.77
C ALA A 7 2.43 3.92 -3.92
N ASP A 8 2.57 5.00 -4.66
CA ASP A 8 1.72 5.37 -5.78
C ASP A 8 2.50 6.34 -6.66
N ASP A 9 2.45 6.18 -7.97
CA ASP A 9 3.17 7.06 -8.88
C ASP A 9 2.48 8.42 -9.07
N SER A 10 1.24 8.55 -8.65
CA SER A 10 0.49 9.81 -8.70
C SER A 10 0.72 10.63 -7.43
N MET A 11 1.36 11.78 -7.56
CA MET A 11 1.56 12.69 -6.43
C MET A 11 0.24 13.12 -5.81
N PHE A 12 -0.78 13.36 -6.64
CA PHE A 12 -2.10 13.77 -6.16
C PHE A 12 -2.74 12.67 -5.30
N GLN A 13 -2.68 11.43 -5.76
CA GLN A 13 -3.24 10.31 -5.01
C GLN A 13 -2.48 10.05 -3.71
N ARG A 14 -1.14 10.16 -3.75
CA ARG A 14 -0.35 10.06 -2.51
C ARG A 14 -0.75 11.14 -1.51
N PHE A 15 -0.92 12.36 -1.98
CA PHE A 15 -1.32 13.48 -1.13
C PHE A 15 -2.66 13.22 -0.45
N GLN A 16 -3.65 12.76 -1.21
CA GLN A 16 -4.98 12.47 -0.65
C GLN A 16 -4.92 11.33 0.36
N ALA A 17 -4.23 10.25 0.04
CA ALA A 17 -4.09 9.10 0.93
C ALA A 17 -3.33 9.49 2.21
N ALA A 18 -2.27 10.28 2.06
CA ALA A 18 -1.49 10.75 3.21
C ALA A 18 -2.35 11.60 4.16
N LYS A 19 -3.20 12.45 3.60
CA LYS A 19 -4.09 13.28 4.40
C LYS A 19 -5.03 12.43 5.26
N VAL A 20 -5.66 11.44 4.64
CA VAL A 20 -6.56 10.53 5.35
C VAL A 20 -5.81 9.76 6.44
N ALA A 21 -4.64 9.23 6.10
CA ALA A 21 -3.83 8.45 7.05
C ALA A 21 -3.37 9.29 8.24
N LYS A 22 -2.92 10.50 8.00
CA LYS A 22 -2.50 11.41 9.10
C LYS A 22 -3.67 11.75 10.01
N GLU A 23 -4.84 11.99 9.45
CA GLU A 23 -6.05 12.23 10.24
C GLU A 23 -6.44 11.01 11.07
N ALA A 24 -6.10 9.82 10.60
CA ALA A 24 -6.34 8.56 11.31
C ALA A 24 -5.24 8.21 12.33
N GLY A 25 -4.23 9.06 12.49
CA GLY A 25 -3.20 8.88 13.50
C GLY A 25 -1.92 8.21 13.02
N PHE A 26 -1.67 8.13 11.72
CA PHE A 26 -0.46 7.54 11.17
C PHE A 26 0.62 8.57 10.90
N ASP A 27 1.87 8.17 11.08
CA ASP A 27 2.98 8.81 10.42
C ASP A 27 3.06 8.24 9.00
N VAL A 28 3.45 9.06 8.03
CA VAL A 28 3.41 8.67 6.63
C VAL A 28 4.76 8.91 5.97
N ILE A 29 5.22 7.93 5.21
CA ILE A 29 6.29 8.09 4.23
C ILE A 29 5.74 7.70 2.86
N GLU A 30 6.33 8.25 1.81
CA GLU A 30 5.81 8.10 0.45
C GLU A 30 6.87 7.53 -0.49
N ALA A 31 6.41 6.77 -1.46
CA ALA A 31 7.23 6.24 -2.55
C ALA A 31 6.51 6.47 -3.87
N LYS A 32 7.23 6.96 -4.86
CA LYS A 32 6.66 7.27 -6.18
C LYS A 32 6.77 6.11 -7.17
N ASP A 33 7.54 5.08 -6.84
CA ASP A 33 7.72 3.91 -7.68
C ASP A 33 8.06 2.68 -6.84
N GLY A 34 8.16 1.53 -7.49
CA GLY A 34 8.38 0.27 -6.81
C GLY A 34 9.75 0.15 -6.16
N GLN A 35 10.79 0.69 -6.78
CA GLN A 35 12.14 0.66 -6.20
C GLN A 35 12.20 1.47 -4.92
N GLU A 36 11.62 2.67 -4.96
CA GLU A 36 11.56 3.52 -3.78
C GLU A 36 10.73 2.88 -2.69
N CYS A 37 9.62 2.22 -3.05
CA CYS A 37 8.80 1.49 -2.12
C CYS A 37 9.60 0.42 -1.36
N LEU A 38 10.33 -0.40 -2.10
CA LEU A 38 11.15 -1.46 -1.49
C LEU A 38 12.25 -0.88 -0.59
N ARG A 39 12.91 0.16 -1.05
CA ARG A 39 13.95 0.83 -0.28
C ARG A 39 13.40 1.38 1.04
N GLN A 40 12.30 2.10 0.96
CA GLN A 40 11.66 2.70 2.14
C GLN A 40 11.16 1.62 3.10
N ALA A 41 10.60 0.54 2.58
CA ALA A 41 10.11 -0.56 3.41
C ALA A 41 11.26 -1.23 4.17
N ARG A 42 12.39 -1.43 3.49
CA ARG A 42 13.58 -2.04 4.12
C ARG A 42 14.20 -1.13 5.17
N GLU A 43 14.29 0.17 4.87
CA GLU A 43 14.93 1.12 5.78
C GLU A 43 14.10 1.44 7.02
N HIS A 44 12.80 1.60 6.86
CA HIS A 44 11.95 2.15 7.92
C HIS A 44 11.03 1.15 8.58
N GLY A 45 10.86 -0.03 8.00
CA GLY A 45 10.02 -1.07 8.57
C GLY A 45 8.60 -0.61 8.91
N PRO A 46 7.85 -0.05 7.96
CA PRO A 46 6.50 0.44 8.26
C PRO A 46 5.60 -0.67 8.76
N LYS A 47 4.57 -0.30 9.49
CA LYS A 47 3.57 -1.25 9.95
C LYS A 47 2.73 -1.77 8.79
N ALA A 48 2.44 -0.91 7.84
CA ALA A 48 1.66 -1.26 6.65
C ALA A 48 2.15 -0.49 5.44
N VAL A 49 1.89 -1.05 4.26
CA VAL A 49 2.14 -0.43 2.97
C VAL A 49 0.82 -0.32 2.22
N LEU A 50 0.49 0.87 1.77
CA LEU A 50 -0.61 1.08 0.84
C LEU A 50 0.02 1.07 -0.56
N LEU A 51 -0.24 0.01 -1.32
CA LEU A 51 0.49 -0.28 -2.55
C LEU A 51 -0.43 -0.19 -3.77
N ASP A 52 -0.15 0.77 -4.65
CA ASP A 52 -0.80 0.87 -5.95
C ASP A 52 -0.18 -0.16 -6.90
N LEU A 53 -1.00 -0.98 -7.53
CA LEU A 53 -0.51 -1.96 -8.51
C LEU A 53 -0.13 -1.33 -9.84
N ASN A 54 -0.69 -0.16 -10.16
CA ASN A 54 -0.50 0.49 -11.46
C ASN A 54 0.68 1.46 -11.43
N MET A 55 1.87 0.92 -11.15
CA MET A 55 3.10 1.70 -11.16
C MET A 55 3.99 1.25 -12.32
N PRO A 56 4.89 2.14 -12.80
CA PRO A 56 5.87 1.72 -13.80
C PRO A 56 6.80 0.65 -13.24
N ASP A 57 7.51 -0.03 -14.11
CA ASP A 57 8.42 -1.12 -13.76
C ASP A 57 9.45 -0.71 -12.69
N PRO A 58 9.64 -1.49 -11.60
CA PRO A 58 8.87 -2.71 -11.27
C PRO A 58 7.45 -2.38 -10.86
N GLY A 59 6.49 -3.11 -11.42
CA GLY A 59 5.08 -2.89 -11.12
C GLY A 59 4.70 -3.31 -9.71
N GLY A 60 3.51 -2.89 -9.28
CA GLY A 60 3.05 -3.17 -7.92
C GLY A 60 2.98 -4.65 -7.59
N LEU A 61 2.61 -5.50 -8.55
CA LEU A 61 2.55 -6.94 -8.30
C LEU A 61 3.94 -7.53 -8.03
N ALA A 62 4.95 -7.09 -8.77
CA ALA A 62 6.33 -7.51 -8.53
C ALA A 62 6.82 -7.06 -7.15
N VAL A 63 6.46 -5.83 -6.75
CA VAL A 63 6.77 -5.30 -5.42
C VAL A 63 6.08 -6.15 -4.35
N MET A 64 4.82 -6.50 -4.56
CA MET A 64 4.06 -7.35 -3.64
C MET A 64 4.76 -8.71 -3.44
N GLU A 65 5.22 -9.32 -4.52
CA GLU A 65 5.94 -10.60 -4.45
C GLU A 65 7.21 -10.48 -3.59
N ILE A 66 7.97 -9.42 -3.79
CA ILE A 66 9.21 -9.19 -3.04
C ILE A 66 8.92 -8.94 -1.56
N LEU A 67 7.94 -8.10 -1.26
CA LEU A 67 7.53 -7.82 0.12
C LEU A 67 7.07 -9.09 0.83
N SER A 68 6.31 -9.92 0.13
CA SER A 68 5.80 -11.18 0.66
C SER A 68 6.93 -12.11 1.08
N LYS A 69 8.02 -12.14 0.33
CA LYS A 69 9.17 -13.01 0.62
C LYS A 69 10.14 -12.43 1.62
N GLU A 70 10.47 -11.15 1.47
CA GLU A 70 11.52 -10.53 2.30
C GLU A 70 11.00 -9.94 3.60
N LEU A 71 9.81 -9.37 3.58
CA LEU A 71 9.25 -8.62 4.71
C LEU A 71 7.80 -9.05 5.00
N PRO A 72 7.59 -10.36 5.27
CA PRO A 72 6.21 -10.88 5.40
C PRO A 72 5.44 -10.32 6.59
N HIS A 73 6.13 -9.70 7.54
CA HIS A 73 5.49 -9.09 8.72
C HIS A 73 4.85 -7.75 8.41
N ILE A 74 5.18 -7.12 7.29
CA ILE A 74 4.57 -5.85 6.89
C ILE A 74 3.23 -6.14 6.24
N ALA A 75 2.16 -5.52 6.75
CA ALA A 75 0.83 -5.65 6.16
C ALA A 75 0.77 -4.88 4.84
N VAL A 76 0.25 -5.49 3.79
CA VAL A 76 0.12 -4.82 2.50
C VAL A 76 -1.36 -4.65 2.16
N ILE A 77 -1.76 -3.39 1.95
CA ILE A 77 -3.09 -3.03 1.47
C ILE A 77 -2.92 -2.66 0.00
N VAL A 78 -3.52 -3.45 -0.87
CA VAL A 78 -3.39 -3.26 -2.32
C VAL A 78 -4.48 -2.33 -2.82
N VAL A 79 -4.10 -1.38 -3.67
CA VAL A 79 -5.03 -0.44 -4.31
C VAL A 79 -4.84 -0.53 -5.82
N THR A 80 -5.93 -0.68 -6.57
CA THR A 80 -5.84 -0.79 -8.02
C THR A 80 -7.16 -0.41 -8.70
N ALA A 81 -7.06 0.05 -9.95
CA ALA A 81 -8.22 0.23 -10.81
C ALA A 81 -8.60 -1.07 -11.54
N ASP A 82 -7.73 -2.07 -11.49
CA ASP A 82 -7.98 -3.38 -12.11
C ASP A 82 -8.98 -4.15 -11.27
N ILE A 83 -10.08 -4.55 -11.91
CA ILE A 83 -11.18 -5.28 -11.25
C ILE A 83 -11.15 -6.77 -11.56
N GLN A 84 -10.08 -7.26 -12.20
CA GLN A 84 -9.99 -8.68 -12.55
C GLN A 84 -9.82 -9.53 -11.29
N GLU A 85 -10.61 -10.58 -11.24
CA GLU A 85 -10.59 -11.52 -10.11
C GLU A 85 -9.23 -12.22 -9.99
N SER A 86 -8.60 -12.52 -11.13
CA SER A 86 -7.28 -13.16 -11.12
C SER A 86 -6.21 -12.32 -10.43
N THR A 87 -6.23 -11.01 -10.67
CA THR A 87 -5.30 -10.08 -10.01
C THR A 87 -5.55 -10.04 -8.51
N ARG A 88 -6.81 -9.94 -8.12
CA ARG A 88 -7.21 -9.95 -6.72
C ARG A 88 -6.76 -11.22 -6.02
N ASN A 89 -7.04 -12.37 -6.63
CA ASN A 89 -6.68 -13.66 -6.06
C ASN A 89 -5.17 -13.80 -5.90
N ARG A 90 -4.40 -13.32 -6.89
CA ARG A 90 -2.95 -13.36 -6.81
C ARG A 90 -2.41 -12.53 -5.66
N CYS A 91 -2.97 -11.33 -5.46
CA CYS A 91 -2.57 -10.48 -4.34
C CYS A 91 -2.88 -11.13 -3.00
N LEU A 92 -4.05 -11.73 -2.86
CA LEU A 92 -4.44 -12.41 -1.63
C LEU A 92 -3.55 -13.62 -1.36
N GLU A 93 -3.20 -14.39 -2.40
CA GLU A 93 -2.26 -15.51 -2.28
C GLU A 93 -0.89 -15.04 -1.78
N LEU A 94 -0.47 -13.86 -2.19
CA LEU A 94 0.80 -13.26 -1.77
C LEU A 94 0.72 -12.62 -0.38
N GLY A 95 -0.44 -12.68 0.25
CA GLY A 95 -0.59 -12.22 1.63
C GLY A 95 -1.13 -10.81 1.80
N ALA A 96 -1.71 -10.19 0.76
CA ALA A 96 -2.36 -8.91 0.91
C ALA A 96 -3.47 -9.02 1.96
N VAL A 97 -3.50 -8.06 2.89
CA VAL A 97 -4.49 -8.09 3.96
C VAL A 97 -5.81 -7.42 3.55
N CYS A 98 -5.75 -6.59 2.52
CA CYS A 98 -6.92 -5.88 2.03
C CYS A 98 -6.69 -5.50 0.56
N PHE A 99 -7.76 -5.43 -0.19
CA PHE A 99 -7.74 -5.08 -1.61
C PHE A 99 -8.80 -4.02 -1.86
N LEU A 100 -8.37 -2.83 -2.25
CA LEU A 100 -9.25 -1.69 -2.49
C LEU A 100 -9.26 -1.32 -3.97
N ASN A 101 -10.44 -1.09 -4.52
CA ASN A 101 -10.57 -0.63 -5.90
C ASN A 101 -10.58 0.90 -5.97
N LYS A 102 -9.90 1.44 -6.97
CA LYS A 102 -9.92 2.89 -7.26
C LYS A 102 -11.24 3.26 -7.95
N PRO A 103 -11.75 4.45 -7.69
CA PRO A 103 -11.26 5.46 -6.77
C PRO A 103 -11.56 5.06 -5.31
N VAL A 104 -10.58 5.23 -4.43
CA VAL A 104 -10.74 4.88 -3.02
C VAL A 104 -11.26 6.09 -2.27
N ASP A 105 -12.41 5.96 -1.62
CA ASP A 105 -12.93 7.04 -0.79
C ASP A 105 -12.26 7.04 0.60
N ALA A 106 -12.38 8.18 1.29
CA ALA A 106 -11.74 8.35 2.59
C ALA A 106 -12.24 7.35 3.64
N ALA A 107 -13.53 7.04 3.61
CA ALA A 107 -14.12 6.10 4.58
C ALA A 107 -13.58 4.69 4.40
N SER A 108 -13.49 4.21 3.16
CA SER A 108 -12.96 2.89 2.86
C SER A 108 -11.48 2.78 3.24
N LEU A 109 -10.71 3.82 2.97
CA LEU A 109 -9.29 3.84 3.34
C LEU A 109 -9.13 3.85 4.86
N ARG A 110 -9.89 4.66 5.55
CA ARG A 110 -9.85 4.72 7.02
C ARG A 110 -10.19 3.37 7.64
N GLU A 111 -11.21 2.70 7.12
CA GLU A 111 -11.61 1.38 7.56
C GLU A 111 -10.49 0.34 7.34
N ALA A 112 -9.84 0.39 6.18
CA ALA A 112 -8.74 -0.52 5.87
C ALA A 112 -7.53 -0.29 6.78
N LEU A 113 -7.30 0.93 7.23
CA LEU A 113 -6.17 1.28 8.10
C LEU A 113 -6.45 0.98 9.58
N GLU A 114 -7.70 0.88 9.98
CA GLU A 114 -8.10 0.74 11.38
C GLU A 114 -7.36 -0.38 12.14
N PRO A 115 -7.18 -1.60 11.58
CA PRO A 115 -6.47 -2.64 12.31
C PRO A 115 -5.01 -2.31 12.63
N PHE A 116 -4.42 -1.32 11.97
CA PHE A 116 -2.99 -1.02 12.04
C PHE A 116 -2.68 0.29 12.75
N ASP A 117 -3.67 0.96 13.32
CA ASP A 117 -3.50 2.27 13.95
C ASP A 117 -2.91 2.20 15.38
N ARG A 118 -2.41 1.04 15.76
CA ARG A 118 -1.86 0.80 17.12
C ARG A 118 -0.36 0.61 17.13
#